data_4440305c0d4077df71eb4786dea8a611
#
_entry.id   4440305c0d4077df71eb4786dea8a611
#
_cell.length_a   1.000
_cell.length_b   1.000
_cell.length_c   1.000
_cell.angle_alpha   90.00
_cell.angle_beta   90.00
_cell.angle_gamma   90.00
#
_symmetry.space_group_name_H-M   'P 1'
#
loop_
_entity.id
_entity.type
_entity.pdbx_description
1 polymer ?
#
loop_
_entity_poly.entity_id
_entity_poly.type
_entity_poly.pdbx_seq_one_letter_code
_entity_poly.pdbx_strand_id
1 'polypeptide(L)'
;MTTIYAIANQKGGVGKTTTCICLGAALAETGKRVLLLDLDPQAGLTTGLGFDPDEFETTIYAALIDPESVTLREITVETKVPNLWLVPSNLDLAGAEAELIGEIGWDRNLKELLAAPANRYDFILVDCPPSLGVLTTNALMAADCVIVPVQTEYLALRGLKQLGKIISKVKRKGNPQLEVRILRTMHDVRTVHSREIGEEIERVFSGQIYQTVIRRTIKFADASLAGEPILSYAKKSPGAMAYRDLAKEILSYEETNR
;
A
#
# COMPACT_ATOMS: atom_id res chain seq x y z
N MET A 1 16.19 -10.49 -3.01
CA MET A 1 14.85 -10.83 -3.51
C MET A 1 13.95 -9.65 -3.17
N THR A 2 13.10 -9.20 -4.08
CA THR A 2 12.17 -8.08 -3.85
C THR A 2 10.97 -8.59 -3.06
N THR A 3 10.50 -7.85 -2.06
CA THR A 3 9.24 -8.15 -1.35
C THR A 3 8.17 -7.15 -1.77
N ILE A 4 7.01 -7.64 -2.17
CA ILE A 4 5.88 -6.84 -2.66
C ILE A 4 4.80 -6.78 -1.58
N TYR A 5 4.46 -5.58 -1.13
CA TYR A 5 3.39 -5.31 -0.19
C TYR A 5 2.22 -4.59 -0.88
N ALA A 6 1.01 -5.14 -0.82
CA ALA A 6 -0.20 -4.41 -1.15
C ALA A 6 -0.76 -3.72 0.10
N ILE A 7 -1.12 -2.45 0.01
CA ILE A 7 -1.79 -1.73 1.10
C ILE A 7 -3.27 -1.59 0.72
N ALA A 8 -4.12 -2.43 1.32
CA ALA A 8 -5.52 -2.56 0.90
C ALA A 8 -6.51 -2.52 2.05
N ASN A 9 -7.60 -1.80 1.86
CA ASN A 9 -8.80 -1.84 2.69
C ASN A 9 -9.97 -1.22 1.92
N GLN A 10 -11.17 -1.81 2.01
CA GLN A 10 -12.38 -1.29 1.38
C GLN A 10 -12.83 0.06 1.97
N LYS A 11 -12.54 0.32 3.23
CA LYS A 11 -12.90 1.59 3.88
C LYS A 11 -11.96 2.70 3.39
N GLY A 12 -12.54 3.80 2.88
CA GLY A 12 -11.82 5.04 2.59
C GLY A 12 -11.33 5.71 3.89
N GLY A 13 -10.26 6.49 3.78
CA GLY A 13 -9.75 7.30 4.89
C GLY A 13 -9.10 6.55 6.06
N VAL A 14 -8.77 5.26 5.92
CA VAL A 14 -8.09 4.47 6.97
C VAL A 14 -6.57 4.62 6.97
N GLY A 15 -6.02 5.43 6.06
CA GLY A 15 -4.58 5.70 5.97
C GLY A 15 -3.83 4.74 5.06
N LYS A 16 -4.44 4.18 4.00
CA LYS A 16 -3.74 3.36 2.98
C LYS A 16 -2.59 4.14 2.34
N THR A 17 -2.93 5.20 1.63
CA THR A 17 -1.97 6.08 0.95
C THR A 17 -0.91 6.64 1.91
N THR A 18 -1.34 7.14 3.08
CA THR A 18 -0.42 7.63 4.12
C THR A 18 0.55 6.53 4.57
N THR A 19 0.06 5.29 4.70
CA THR A 19 0.92 4.15 5.07
C THR A 19 1.90 3.84 3.94
N CYS A 20 1.45 3.83 2.68
CA CYS A 20 2.31 3.58 1.53
C CYS A 20 3.46 4.61 1.47
N ILE A 21 3.15 5.92 1.53
CA ILE A 21 4.13 7.01 1.51
C ILE A 21 5.10 6.90 2.70
N CYS A 22 4.55 6.82 3.92
CA CYS A 22 5.38 6.94 5.12
C CYS A 22 6.20 5.68 5.41
N LEU A 23 5.65 4.49 5.15
CA LEU A 23 6.39 3.24 5.26
C LEU A 23 7.48 3.16 4.18
N GLY A 24 7.17 3.54 2.94
CA GLY A 24 8.14 3.58 1.86
C GLY A 24 9.32 4.50 2.19
N ALA A 25 9.04 5.71 2.68
CA ALA A 25 10.07 6.64 3.12
C ALA A 25 10.88 6.11 4.32
N ALA A 26 10.23 5.42 5.28
CA ALA A 26 10.91 4.84 6.43
C ALA A 26 11.85 3.69 6.03
N LEU A 27 11.44 2.83 5.11
CA LEU A 27 12.29 1.78 4.54
C LEU A 27 13.46 2.38 3.75
N ALA A 28 13.22 3.43 2.96
CA ALA A 28 14.26 4.13 2.20
C ALA A 28 15.30 4.81 3.13
N GLU A 29 14.90 5.36 4.28
CA GLU A 29 15.82 5.88 5.31
C GLU A 29 16.79 4.80 5.84
N THR A 30 16.44 3.51 5.77
CA THR A 30 17.35 2.40 6.16
C THR A 30 18.28 1.97 5.04
N GLY A 31 18.31 2.67 3.91
CA GLY A 31 19.13 2.37 2.74
C GLY A 31 18.51 1.33 1.79
N LYS A 32 17.26 0.91 2.00
CA LYS A 32 16.55 0.02 1.08
C LYS A 32 16.06 0.78 -0.15
N ARG A 33 16.11 0.15 -1.31
CA ARG A 33 15.56 0.69 -2.57
C ARG A 33 14.08 0.36 -2.62
N VAL A 34 13.22 1.38 -2.62
CA VAL A 34 11.78 1.22 -2.50
C VAL A 34 11.06 1.83 -3.70
N LEU A 35 10.18 1.05 -4.34
CA LEU A 35 9.25 1.53 -5.34
C LEU A 35 7.85 1.65 -4.73
N LEU A 36 7.27 2.81 -4.86
CA LEU A 36 5.84 3.03 -4.58
C LEU A 36 5.08 2.94 -5.89
N LEU A 37 3.94 2.27 -5.89
CA LEU A 37 3.07 2.12 -7.04
C LEU A 37 1.68 2.61 -6.67
N ASP A 38 1.23 3.68 -7.31
CA ASP A 38 -0.11 4.22 -7.14
C ASP A 38 -1.09 3.43 -8.02
N LEU A 39 -2.01 2.71 -7.38
CA LEU A 39 -3.03 1.93 -8.09
C LEU A 39 -4.44 2.47 -7.81
N ASP A 40 -4.53 3.70 -7.29
CA ASP A 40 -5.81 4.39 -7.09
C ASP A 40 -6.01 5.43 -8.19
N PRO A 41 -7.13 5.40 -8.96
CA PRO A 41 -7.46 6.42 -9.95
C PRO A 41 -7.52 7.84 -9.39
N GLN A 42 -7.70 7.99 -8.07
CA GLN A 42 -7.68 9.30 -7.41
C GLN A 42 -6.27 9.87 -7.25
N ALA A 43 -5.23 9.12 -7.61
CA ALA A 43 -3.82 9.52 -7.60
C ALA A 43 -3.33 10.14 -6.27
N GLY A 44 -3.85 9.61 -5.16
CA GLY A 44 -3.56 10.15 -3.83
C GLY A 44 -2.11 9.95 -3.39
N LEU A 45 -1.47 8.87 -3.81
CA LEU A 45 -0.06 8.59 -3.56
C LEU A 45 0.81 9.55 -4.39
N THR A 46 0.48 9.74 -5.65
CA THR A 46 1.15 10.63 -6.60
C THR A 46 1.14 12.07 -6.09
N THR A 47 -0.06 12.59 -5.76
CA THR A 47 -0.23 13.94 -5.21
C THR A 47 0.43 14.11 -3.84
N GLY A 48 0.33 13.09 -2.99
CA GLY A 48 0.92 13.11 -1.64
C GLY A 48 2.44 13.13 -1.61
N LEU A 49 3.11 12.85 -2.75
CA LEU A 49 4.55 13.00 -2.95
C LEU A 49 4.93 14.29 -3.71
N GLY A 50 3.95 15.15 -3.97
CA GLY A 50 4.14 16.47 -4.57
C GLY A 50 4.24 16.46 -6.09
N PHE A 51 3.71 15.42 -6.75
CA PHE A 51 3.58 15.36 -8.21
C PHE A 51 2.15 15.75 -8.62
N ASP A 52 2.04 16.39 -9.79
CA ASP A 52 0.76 16.64 -10.43
C ASP A 52 0.42 15.45 -11.34
N PRO A 53 -0.69 14.71 -11.08
CA PRO A 53 -1.08 13.58 -11.93
C PRO A 53 -1.33 13.95 -13.39
N ASP A 54 -1.73 15.19 -13.66
CA ASP A 54 -2.05 15.66 -15.01
C ASP A 54 -0.80 15.99 -15.85
N GLU A 55 0.39 16.05 -15.23
CA GLU A 55 1.67 16.24 -15.94
C GLU A 55 2.23 14.93 -16.54
N PHE A 56 1.65 13.77 -16.22
CA PHE A 56 2.11 12.48 -16.74
C PHE A 56 1.34 12.04 -17.97
N GLU A 57 2.02 12.01 -19.13
CA GLU A 57 1.47 11.46 -20.37
C GLU A 57 1.25 9.94 -20.31
N THR A 58 2.08 9.26 -19.54
CA THR A 58 2.04 7.79 -19.38
C THR A 58 2.14 7.41 -17.91
N THR A 59 1.20 6.61 -17.44
CA THR A 59 1.07 6.18 -16.03
C THR A 59 0.94 4.66 -15.92
N ILE A 60 0.70 4.17 -14.72
CA ILE A 60 0.43 2.74 -14.48
C ILE A 60 -0.73 2.20 -15.32
N TYR A 61 -1.69 3.05 -15.73
CA TYR A 61 -2.78 2.66 -16.62
C TYR A 61 -2.25 2.02 -17.91
N ALA A 62 -1.37 2.73 -18.64
CA ALA A 62 -0.83 2.24 -19.91
C ALA A 62 -0.07 0.91 -19.75
N ALA A 63 0.74 0.79 -18.71
CA ALA A 63 1.51 -0.43 -18.44
C ALA A 63 0.62 -1.63 -18.02
N LEU A 64 -0.53 -1.38 -17.39
CA LEU A 64 -1.49 -2.44 -17.06
C LEU A 64 -2.28 -2.93 -18.27
N ILE A 65 -2.63 -2.02 -19.18
CA ILE A 65 -3.39 -2.36 -20.40
C ILE A 65 -2.50 -2.99 -21.46
N ASP A 66 -1.30 -2.47 -21.64
CA ASP A 66 -0.35 -2.95 -22.65
C ASP A 66 1.07 -3.13 -22.04
N PRO A 67 1.28 -4.21 -21.28
CA PRO A 67 2.55 -4.48 -20.61
C PRO A 67 3.68 -4.82 -21.58
N GLU A 68 3.37 -5.13 -22.86
CA GLU A 68 4.38 -5.37 -23.88
C GLU A 68 4.97 -4.08 -24.45
N SER A 69 4.15 -3.03 -24.54
CA SER A 69 4.55 -1.72 -25.10
C SER A 69 5.07 -0.74 -24.06
N VAL A 70 4.63 -0.83 -22.79
CA VAL A 70 4.99 0.11 -21.73
C VAL A 70 5.61 -0.62 -20.55
N THR A 71 6.88 -0.34 -20.29
CA THR A 71 7.59 -0.92 -19.15
C THR A 71 7.50 -0.06 -17.90
N LEU A 72 7.54 -0.68 -16.72
CA LEU A 72 7.60 0.07 -15.46
C LEU A 72 8.76 1.05 -15.39
N ARG A 73 9.89 0.74 -16.05
CA ARG A 73 11.06 1.62 -16.07
C ARG A 73 10.76 2.96 -16.72
N GLU A 74 9.97 2.97 -17.79
CA GLU A 74 9.63 4.18 -18.55
C GLU A 74 8.73 5.12 -17.76
N ILE A 75 7.85 4.57 -16.92
CA ILE A 75 6.88 5.32 -16.12
C ILE A 75 7.32 5.55 -14.66
N THR A 76 8.49 5.04 -14.26
CA THR A 76 9.01 5.25 -12.90
C THR A 76 9.74 6.58 -12.79
N VAL A 77 9.38 7.38 -11.81
CA VAL A 77 10.01 8.67 -11.50
C VAL A 77 10.74 8.64 -10.16
N GLU A 78 11.79 9.45 -10.04
CA GLU A 78 12.50 9.66 -8.78
C GLU A 78 11.71 10.63 -7.90
N THR A 79 11.60 10.31 -6.61
CA THR A 79 11.00 11.23 -5.64
C THR A 79 12.07 12.13 -5.01
N LYS A 80 11.64 13.12 -4.21
CA LYS A 80 12.55 13.96 -3.41
C LYS A 80 13.23 13.19 -2.26
N VAL A 81 12.77 11.97 -1.97
CA VAL A 81 13.32 11.11 -0.90
C VAL A 81 14.36 10.18 -1.52
N PRO A 82 15.61 10.17 -1.06
CA PRO A 82 16.62 9.23 -1.56
C PRO A 82 16.18 7.77 -1.42
N ASN A 83 16.49 6.94 -2.42
CA ASN A 83 16.12 5.52 -2.50
C ASN A 83 14.61 5.25 -2.57
N LEU A 84 13.80 6.25 -2.91
CA LEU A 84 12.35 6.11 -3.07
C LEU A 84 11.93 6.57 -4.47
N TRP A 85 11.28 5.68 -5.20
CA TRP A 85 10.74 5.91 -6.55
C TRP A 85 9.22 5.77 -6.55
N LEU A 86 8.58 6.35 -7.56
CA LEU A 86 7.14 6.33 -7.75
C LEU A 86 6.80 5.85 -9.16
N VAL A 87 5.81 4.98 -9.28
CA VAL A 87 5.00 4.77 -10.48
C VAL A 87 3.70 5.54 -10.30
N PRO A 88 3.46 6.62 -11.06
CA PRO A 88 2.32 7.49 -10.87
C PRO A 88 1.02 6.90 -11.41
N SER A 89 -0.10 7.41 -10.91
CA SER A 89 -1.46 7.19 -11.40
C SER A 89 -2.10 8.51 -11.83
N ASN A 90 -3.18 8.39 -12.61
CA ASN A 90 -4.10 9.47 -12.92
C ASN A 90 -5.53 8.93 -13.10
N LEU A 91 -6.48 9.81 -13.45
CA LEU A 91 -7.89 9.44 -13.62
C LEU A 91 -8.16 8.43 -14.74
N ASP A 92 -7.28 8.31 -15.73
CA ASP A 92 -7.42 7.32 -16.81
C ASP A 92 -7.46 5.89 -16.28
N LEU A 93 -6.79 5.63 -15.15
CA LEU A 93 -6.79 4.32 -14.50
C LEU A 93 -8.22 3.85 -14.13
N ALA A 94 -9.19 4.73 -13.99
CA ALA A 94 -10.59 4.32 -13.80
C ALA A 94 -11.15 3.54 -14.99
N GLY A 95 -10.65 3.77 -16.19
CA GLY A 95 -11.02 3.03 -17.41
C GLY A 95 -10.47 1.60 -17.41
N ALA A 96 -9.33 1.36 -16.80
CA ALA A 96 -8.65 0.07 -16.80
C ALA A 96 -9.51 -1.07 -16.24
N GLU A 97 -10.39 -0.81 -15.26
CA GLU A 97 -11.27 -1.85 -14.71
C GLU A 97 -12.20 -2.45 -15.76
N ALA A 98 -12.75 -1.61 -16.65
CA ALA A 98 -13.66 -2.08 -17.71
C ALA A 98 -12.91 -2.80 -18.85
N GLU A 99 -11.73 -2.34 -19.19
CA GLU A 99 -10.91 -2.90 -20.27
C GLU A 99 -10.33 -4.26 -19.87
N LEU A 100 -9.78 -4.36 -18.65
CA LEU A 100 -9.16 -5.58 -18.15
C LEU A 100 -10.14 -6.74 -17.95
N ILE A 101 -11.37 -6.49 -17.48
CA ILE A 101 -12.35 -7.58 -17.20
C ILE A 101 -12.61 -8.49 -18.41
N GLY A 102 -12.47 -7.97 -19.64
CA GLY A 102 -12.68 -8.73 -20.89
C GLY A 102 -11.51 -9.62 -21.30
N GLU A 103 -10.34 -9.49 -20.68
CA GLU A 103 -9.12 -10.16 -21.09
C GLU A 103 -8.84 -11.45 -20.30
N ILE A 104 -8.24 -12.43 -20.97
CA ILE A 104 -7.81 -13.68 -20.30
C ILE A 104 -6.59 -13.37 -19.42
N GLY A 105 -6.66 -13.74 -18.14
CA GLY A 105 -5.53 -13.54 -17.22
C GLY A 105 -5.41 -12.12 -16.65
N TRP A 106 -6.39 -11.27 -16.86
CA TRP A 106 -6.43 -9.89 -16.38
C TRP A 106 -6.01 -9.70 -14.92
N ASP A 107 -6.21 -10.69 -14.09
CA ASP A 107 -5.89 -10.68 -12.67
C ASP A 107 -4.39 -10.87 -12.38
N ARG A 108 -3.56 -11.07 -13.41
CA ARG A 108 -2.11 -11.29 -13.32
C ARG A 108 -1.27 -10.18 -13.96
N ASN A 109 -1.86 -9.24 -14.67
CA ASN A 109 -1.14 -8.21 -15.39
C ASN A 109 -0.13 -7.47 -14.50
N LEU A 110 -0.54 -7.06 -13.30
CA LEU A 110 0.37 -6.42 -12.37
C LEU A 110 1.49 -7.36 -11.89
N LYS A 111 1.20 -8.62 -11.67
CA LYS A 111 2.22 -9.61 -11.28
C LYS A 111 3.29 -9.79 -12.36
N GLU A 112 2.88 -9.87 -13.61
CA GLU A 112 3.78 -10.00 -14.76
C GLU A 112 4.60 -8.73 -14.94
N LEU A 113 3.98 -7.56 -14.84
CA LEU A 113 4.62 -6.26 -14.90
C LEU A 113 5.68 -6.08 -13.80
N LEU A 114 5.43 -6.56 -12.59
CA LEU A 114 6.35 -6.47 -11.46
C LEU A 114 7.47 -7.52 -11.48
N ALA A 115 7.37 -8.55 -12.29
CA ALA A 115 8.40 -9.59 -12.40
C ALA A 115 9.71 -9.06 -13.02
N ALA A 116 9.63 -8.16 -14.00
CA ALA A 116 10.79 -7.63 -14.71
C ALA A 116 11.72 -6.74 -13.83
N PRO A 117 11.22 -5.78 -13.01
CA PRO A 117 12.06 -4.94 -12.16
C PRO A 117 12.40 -5.56 -10.80
N ALA A 118 11.99 -6.80 -10.53
CA ALA A 118 12.10 -7.43 -9.20
C ALA A 118 13.51 -7.39 -8.58
N ASN A 119 14.58 -7.24 -9.34
CA ASN A 119 15.94 -7.16 -8.81
C ASN A 119 16.44 -5.72 -8.60
N ARG A 120 15.68 -4.69 -8.99
CA ARG A 120 16.07 -3.28 -8.83
C ARG A 120 15.72 -2.72 -7.46
N TYR A 121 14.63 -3.21 -6.88
CA TYR A 121 14.09 -2.73 -5.62
C TYR A 121 14.14 -3.82 -4.55
N ASP A 122 14.34 -3.42 -3.32
CA ASP A 122 14.27 -4.32 -2.18
C ASP A 122 12.82 -4.50 -1.72
N PHE A 123 12.01 -3.42 -1.87
CA PHE A 123 10.58 -3.40 -1.56
C PHE A 123 9.78 -2.71 -2.67
N ILE A 124 8.59 -3.23 -2.92
CA ILE A 124 7.56 -2.57 -3.75
C ILE A 124 6.31 -2.43 -2.89
N LEU A 125 5.80 -1.22 -2.74
CA LEU A 125 4.56 -0.95 -2.00
C LEU A 125 3.49 -0.48 -2.97
N VAL A 126 2.36 -1.20 -3.03
CA VAL A 126 1.23 -0.91 -3.93
C VAL A 126 0.09 -0.28 -3.14
N ASP A 127 -0.22 0.99 -3.41
CA ASP A 127 -1.38 1.68 -2.83
C ASP A 127 -2.65 1.31 -3.59
N CYS A 128 -3.59 0.66 -2.93
CA CYS A 128 -4.82 0.16 -3.54
C CYS A 128 -5.98 1.14 -3.37
N PRO A 129 -6.91 1.23 -4.36
CA PRO A 129 -8.13 2.01 -4.22
C PRO A 129 -9.03 1.50 -3.08
N PRO A 130 -10.03 2.30 -2.62
CA PRO A 130 -10.99 1.87 -1.61
C PRO A 130 -12.09 0.96 -2.18
N SER A 131 -11.76 0.19 -3.21
CA SER A 131 -12.63 -0.80 -3.86
C SER A 131 -12.01 -2.19 -3.74
N LEU A 132 -12.83 -3.23 -3.81
CA LEU A 132 -12.39 -4.62 -3.90
C LEU A 132 -12.56 -5.15 -5.33
N GLY A 133 -12.29 -4.29 -6.32
CA GLY A 133 -12.43 -4.52 -7.75
C GLY A 133 -11.20 -5.16 -8.41
N VAL A 134 -11.08 -4.88 -9.70
CA VAL A 134 -10.03 -5.41 -10.58
C VAL A 134 -8.64 -4.99 -10.13
N LEU A 135 -8.44 -3.70 -9.84
CA LEU A 135 -7.15 -3.15 -9.44
C LEU A 135 -6.65 -3.76 -8.13
N THR A 136 -7.52 -3.82 -7.10
CA THR A 136 -7.17 -4.45 -5.81
C THR A 136 -6.89 -5.94 -5.99
N THR A 137 -7.62 -6.65 -6.87
CA THR A 137 -7.36 -8.07 -7.14
C THR A 137 -5.98 -8.26 -7.78
N ASN A 138 -5.61 -7.42 -8.75
CA ASN A 138 -4.27 -7.42 -9.36
C ASN A 138 -3.16 -7.20 -8.30
N ALA A 139 -3.33 -6.22 -7.42
CA ALA A 139 -2.38 -5.99 -6.34
C ALA A 139 -2.21 -7.21 -5.42
N LEU A 140 -3.33 -7.85 -5.02
CA LEU A 140 -3.29 -9.04 -4.16
C LEU A 140 -2.72 -10.29 -4.86
N MET A 141 -2.89 -10.39 -6.17
CA MET A 141 -2.31 -11.49 -6.97
C MET A 141 -0.78 -11.34 -7.11
N ALA A 142 -0.28 -10.10 -7.10
CA ALA A 142 1.15 -9.80 -7.22
C ALA A 142 1.89 -9.78 -5.88
N ALA A 143 1.21 -9.48 -4.77
CA ALA A 143 1.82 -9.23 -3.48
C ALA A 143 2.28 -10.50 -2.76
N ASP A 144 3.39 -10.41 -2.01
CA ASP A 144 3.82 -11.40 -1.02
C ASP A 144 3.01 -11.23 0.27
N CYS A 145 2.72 -9.99 0.66
CA CYS A 145 1.95 -9.67 1.85
C CYS A 145 0.97 -8.52 1.58
N VAL A 146 -0.23 -8.59 2.16
CA VAL A 146 -1.15 -7.46 2.22
C VAL A 146 -1.13 -6.84 3.62
N ILE A 147 -0.76 -5.56 3.69
CA ILE A 147 -0.93 -4.74 4.89
C ILE A 147 -2.33 -4.14 4.86
N VAL A 148 -3.10 -4.39 5.90
CA VAL A 148 -4.47 -3.89 6.02
C VAL A 148 -4.52 -2.82 7.11
N PRO A 149 -4.46 -1.53 6.76
CA PRO A 149 -4.65 -0.45 7.72
C PRO A 149 -6.08 -0.47 8.26
N VAL A 150 -6.23 -0.55 9.57
CA VAL A 150 -7.54 -0.66 10.23
C VAL A 150 -7.67 0.42 11.31
N GLN A 151 -8.65 1.29 11.12
CA GLN A 151 -9.08 2.18 12.17
C GLN A 151 -9.92 1.39 13.19
N THR A 152 -9.60 1.52 14.49
CA THR A 152 -10.29 0.80 15.56
C THR A 152 -11.70 1.38 15.83
N GLU A 153 -12.62 1.19 14.88
CA GLU A 153 -14.01 1.60 14.91
C GLU A 153 -14.94 0.42 14.66
N TYR A 154 -16.19 0.52 15.10
CA TYR A 154 -17.20 -0.55 15.03
C TYR A 154 -17.38 -1.19 13.64
N LEU A 155 -17.31 -0.41 12.57
CA LEU A 155 -17.45 -0.91 11.20
C LEU A 155 -16.20 -1.63 10.66
N ALA A 156 -15.07 -1.61 11.36
CA ALA A 156 -13.81 -2.20 10.90
C ALA A 156 -13.93 -3.71 10.66
N LEU A 157 -14.56 -4.43 11.56
CA LEU A 157 -14.74 -5.89 11.47
C LEU A 157 -15.54 -6.32 10.23
N ARG A 158 -16.54 -5.53 9.82
CA ARG A 158 -17.31 -5.81 8.61
C ARG A 158 -16.45 -5.68 7.34
N GLY A 159 -15.67 -4.60 7.25
CA GLY A 159 -14.72 -4.40 6.13
C GLY A 159 -13.66 -5.50 6.06
N LEU A 160 -13.10 -5.91 7.20
CA LEU A 160 -12.15 -7.01 7.29
C LEU A 160 -12.75 -8.34 6.81
N LYS A 161 -13.99 -8.64 7.15
CA LYS A 161 -14.69 -9.85 6.65
C LYS A 161 -14.85 -9.85 5.13
N GLN A 162 -15.17 -8.72 4.53
CA GLN A 162 -15.31 -8.60 3.06
C GLN A 162 -13.95 -8.76 2.37
N LEU A 163 -12.92 -8.06 2.83
CA LEU A 163 -11.57 -8.20 2.33
C LEU A 163 -11.06 -9.65 2.50
N GLY A 164 -11.31 -10.27 3.64
CA GLY A 164 -10.96 -11.67 3.89
C GLY A 164 -11.56 -12.66 2.89
N LYS A 165 -12.78 -12.40 2.38
CA LYS A 165 -13.38 -13.22 1.31
C LYS A 165 -12.63 -13.08 -0.01
N ILE A 166 -12.17 -11.88 -0.35
CA ILE A 166 -11.38 -11.66 -1.58
C ILE A 166 -10.01 -12.31 -1.43
N ILE A 167 -9.31 -12.09 -0.31
CA ILE A 167 -8.03 -12.72 -0.01
C ILE A 167 -8.14 -14.27 -0.11
N SER A 168 -9.19 -14.85 0.45
CA SER A 168 -9.43 -16.30 0.35
C SER A 168 -9.61 -16.78 -1.09
N LYS A 169 -10.26 -15.98 -1.95
CA LYS A 169 -10.38 -16.28 -3.39
C LYS A 169 -9.03 -16.18 -4.09
N VAL A 170 -8.26 -15.11 -3.82
CA VAL A 170 -6.92 -14.88 -4.38
C VAL A 170 -5.99 -16.03 -4.00
N LYS A 171 -5.93 -16.41 -2.72
CA LYS A 171 -5.12 -17.55 -2.25
C LYS A 171 -5.47 -18.85 -2.99
N ARG A 172 -6.75 -19.11 -3.21
CA ARG A 172 -7.21 -20.34 -3.89
C ARG A 172 -6.93 -20.33 -5.39
N LYS A 173 -6.96 -19.15 -6.03
CA LYS A 173 -6.93 -19.05 -7.50
C LYS A 173 -5.54 -18.78 -8.09
N GLY A 174 -4.61 -18.17 -7.35
CA GLY A 174 -3.34 -17.81 -7.97
C GLY A 174 -2.23 -17.35 -7.05
N ASN A 175 -2.54 -17.01 -5.78
CA ASN A 175 -1.51 -16.57 -4.83
C ASN A 175 -1.69 -17.25 -3.46
N PRO A 176 -1.41 -18.57 -3.34
CA PRO A 176 -1.61 -19.32 -2.09
C PRO A 176 -0.72 -18.84 -0.93
N GLN A 177 0.40 -18.21 -1.23
CA GLN A 177 1.38 -17.73 -0.26
C GLN A 177 1.10 -16.32 0.27
N LEU A 178 0.09 -15.61 -0.27
CA LEU A 178 -0.22 -14.24 0.16
C LEU A 178 -0.40 -14.17 1.68
N GLU A 179 0.48 -13.43 2.36
CA GLU A 179 0.34 -13.16 3.78
C GLU A 179 -0.62 -12.00 4.07
N VAL A 180 -1.13 -11.94 5.30
CA VAL A 180 -2.02 -10.86 5.74
C VAL A 180 -1.46 -10.29 7.02
N ARG A 181 -1.29 -8.96 7.07
CA ARG A 181 -0.85 -8.23 8.25
C ARG A 181 -1.78 -7.05 8.51
N ILE A 182 -2.20 -6.93 9.75
CA ILE A 182 -3.09 -5.84 10.19
C ILE A 182 -2.25 -4.73 10.81
N LEU A 183 -2.45 -3.49 10.33
CA LEU A 183 -1.86 -2.29 10.92
C LEU A 183 -2.96 -1.46 11.58
N ARG A 184 -2.88 -1.28 12.89
CA ARG A 184 -3.81 -0.40 13.62
C ARG A 184 -3.47 1.06 13.33
N THR A 185 -4.42 1.78 12.74
CA THR A 185 -4.26 3.19 12.36
C THR A 185 -5.26 4.07 13.07
N MET A 186 -4.97 5.38 13.15
CA MET A 186 -5.85 6.38 13.79
C MET A 186 -6.34 5.98 15.18
N HIS A 187 -5.55 5.16 15.86
CA HIS A 187 -5.92 4.63 17.17
C HIS A 187 -5.98 5.74 18.21
N ASP A 188 -7.11 5.84 18.90
CA ASP A 188 -7.31 6.72 20.05
C ASP A 188 -7.47 5.90 21.33
N VAL A 189 -6.39 5.85 22.12
CA VAL A 189 -6.34 5.10 23.38
C VAL A 189 -7.33 5.57 24.45
N ARG A 190 -7.93 6.76 24.26
CA ARG A 190 -8.84 7.38 25.25
C ARG A 190 -10.26 6.84 25.20
N THR A 191 -10.64 6.17 24.12
CA THR A 191 -11.99 5.66 23.94
C THR A 191 -12.09 4.18 24.33
N VAL A 192 -13.08 3.81 25.14
CA VAL A 192 -13.36 2.40 25.51
C VAL A 192 -13.63 1.56 24.27
N HIS A 193 -14.38 2.10 23.31
CA HIS A 193 -14.70 1.46 22.03
C HIS A 193 -13.47 1.06 21.21
N SER A 194 -12.47 1.93 21.12
CA SER A 194 -11.23 1.60 20.39
C SER A 194 -10.47 0.44 21.02
N ARG A 195 -10.58 0.30 22.33
CA ARG A 195 -9.94 -0.79 23.08
C ARG A 195 -10.63 -2.11 22.82
N GLU A 196 -11.97 -2.16 23.00
CA GLU A 196 -12.78 -3.38 22.78
C GLU A 196 -12.63 -3.92 21.33
N ILE A 197 -12.66 -3.02 20.35
CA ILE A 197 -12.47 -3.40 18.94
C ILE A 197 -11.04 -3.86 18.68
N GLY A 198 -10.06 -3.21 19.30
CA GLY A 198 -8.66 -3.64 19.24
C GLY A 198 -8.48 -5.07 19.75
N GLU A 199 -9.05 -5.40 20.89
CA GLU A 199 -9.04 -6.75 21.48
C GLU A 199 -9.74 -7.79 20.59
N GLU A 200 -10.86 -7.42 19.97
CA GLU A 200 -11.56 -8.31 19.03
C GLU A 200 -10.75 -8.57 17.77
N ILE A 201 -10.09 -7.54 17.22
CA ILE A 201 -9.16 -7.70 16.08
C ILE A 201 -8.02 -8.62 16.48
N GLU A 202 -7.42 -8.44 17.66
CA GLU A 202 -6.35 -9.30 18.17
C GLU A 202 -6.82 -10.75 18.33
N ARG A 203 -8.04 -10.97 18.79
CA ARG A 203 -8.60 -12.32 18.92
C ARG A 203 -8.81 -13.02 17.59
N VAL A 204 -9.27 -12.29 16.57
CA VAL A 204 -9.60 -12.85 15.25
C VAL A 204 -8.35 -13.02 14.39
N PHE A 205 -7.38 -12.11 14.50
CA PHE A 205 -6.17 -12.05 13.68
C PHE A 205 -4.89 -12.28 14.49
N SER A 206 -4.95 -13.10 15.53
CA SER A 206 -3.78 -13.42 16.38
C SER A 206 -2.56 -13.81 15.55
N GLY A 207 -1.41 -13.20 15.84
CA GLY A 207 -0.16 -13.42 15.12
C GLY A 207 -0.04 -12.71 13.75
N GLN A 208 -1.09 -12.00 13.32
CA GLN A 208 -1.11 -11.26 12.05
C GLN A 208 -1.13 -9.73 12.24
N ILE A 209 -0.97 -9.24 13.46
CA ILE A 209 -1.06 -7.83 13.79
C ILE A 209 0.32 -7.27 14.09
N TYR A 210 0.68 -6.15 13.45
CA TYR A 210 1.87 -5.40 13.82
C TYR A 210 1.77 -4.86 15.24
N GLN A 211 2.87 -4.91 15.98
CA GLN A 211 2.94 -4.32 17.32
C GLN A 211 2.84 -2.79 17.24
N THR A 212 3.42 -2.23 16.19
CA THR A 212 3.37 -0.81 15.90
C THR A 212 1.92 -0.32 15.68
N VAL A 213 1.60 0.84 16.27
CA VAL A 213 0.29 1.49 16.16
C VAL A 213 0.46 2.91 15.66
N ILE A 214 -0.26 3.26 14.59
CA ILE A 214 -0.26 4.61 14.04
C ILE A 214 -1.35 5.45 14.71
N ARG A 215 -0.95 6.41 15.52
CA ARG A 215 -1.89 7.31 16.22
C ARG A 215 -2.37 8.43 15.30
N ARG A 216 -3.57 8.93 15.59
CA ARG A 216 -4.12 10.07 14.86
C ARG A 216 -3.31 11.34 15.14
N THR A 217 -2.92 12.06 14.09
CA THR A 217 -2.29 13.38 14.16
C THR A 217 -2.59 14.20 12.90
N ILE A 218 -2.75 15.51 13.07
CA ILE A 218 -2.95 16.46 11.96
C ILE A 218 -1.70 16.55 11.07
N LYS A 219 -0.53 16.19 11.60
CA LYS A 219 0.74 16.26 10.85
C LYS A 219 0.77 15.40 9.60
N PHE A 220 -0.05 14.35 9.50
CA PHE A 220 -0.19 13.58 8.27
C PHE A 220 -0.87 14.38 7.16
N ALA A 221 -1.93 15.13 7.50
CA ALA A 221 -2.62 16.00 6.54
C ALA A 221 -1.72 17.17 6.11
N ASP A 222 -1.03 17.82 7.07
CA ASP A 222 -0.08 18.90 6.81
C ASP A 222 1.03 18.43 5.84
N ALA A 223 1.60 17.23 6.07
CA ALA A 223 2.65 16.64 5.25
C ALA A 223 2.16 16.32 3.83
N SER A 224 0.95 15.75 3.70
CA SER A 224 0.33 15.47 2.41
C SER A 224 0.09 16.76 1.61
N LEU A 225 -0.38 17.83 2.24
CA LEU A 225 -0.53 19.14 1.58
C LEU A 225 0.81 19.75 1.15
N ALA A 226 1.90 19.45 1.87
CA ALA A 226 3.25 19.87 1.52
C ALA A 226 3.89 18.99 0.43
N GLY A 227 3.23 17.91 -0.01
CA GLY A 227 3.78 16.96 -0.98
C GLY A 227 5.00 16.20 -0.48
N GLU A 228 5.03 15.89 0.83
CA GLU A 228 6.17 15.24 1.48
C GLU A 228 5.72 14.15 2.48
N PRO A 229 6.51 13.08 2.65
CA PRO A 229 6.29 12.14 3.77
C PRO A 229 6.44 12.85 5.12
N ILE A 230 5.68 12.42 6.13
CA ILE A 230 5.82 12.96 7.50
C ILE A 230 7.25 12.84 8.04
N LEU A 231 8.02 11.87 7.53
CA LEU A 231 9.42 11.64 7.88
C LEU A 231 10.33 12.80 7.46
N SER A 232 9.99 13.49 6.37
CA SER A 232 10.68 14.72 5.92
C SER A 232 10.06 15.95 6.55
N TYR A 233 8.74 16.07 6.54
CA TYR A 233 7.98 17.23 7.02
C TYR A 233 8.08 17.45 8.53
N ALA A 234 7.95 16.38 9.31
CA ALA A 234 7.95 16.45 10.78
C ALA A 234 8.77 15.30 11.39
N LYS A 235 10.07 15.27 11.10
CA LYS A 235 11.03 14.18 11.35
C LYS A 235 11.00 13.57 12.76
N LYS A 236 10.73 14.39 13.78
CA LYS A 236 10.73 14.00 15.20
C LYS A 236 9.32 13.78 15.75
N SER A 237 8.28 13.86 14.91
CA SER A 237 6.90 13.64 15.34
C SER A 237 6.65 12.20 15.74
N PRO A 238 5.71 11.96 16.67
CA PRO A 238 5.30 10.58 17.01
C PRO A 238 4.84 9.75 15.80
N GLY A 239 4.24 10.39 14.78
CA GLY A 239 3.84 9.72 13.55
C GLY A 239 5.03 9.26 12.72
N ALA A 240 6.08 10.10 12.57
CA ALA A 240 7.30 9.71 11.86
C ALA A 240 8.04 8.58 12.60
N MET A 241 8.09 8.65 13.94
CA MET A 241 8.71 7.58 14.75
C MET A 241 7.95 6.26 14.61
N ALA A 242 6.62 6.28 14.63
CA ALA A 242 5.81 5.08 14.48
C ALA A 242 6.06 4.37 13.13
N TYR A 243 6.20 5.12 12.01
CA TYR A 243 6.53 4.48 10.73
C TYR A 243 7.97 3.95 10.66
N ARG A 244 8.93 4.60 11.34
CA ARG A 244 10.28 4.01 11.49
C ARG A 244 10.27 2.73 12.31
N ASP A 245 9.44 2.66 13.34
CA ASP A 245 9.31 1.44 14.14
C ASP A 245 8.58 0.34 13.36
N LEU A 246 7.57 0.68 12.54
CA LEU A 246 6.95 -0.27 11.62
C LEU A 246 7.94 -0.80 10.58
N ALA A 247 8.80 0.06 10.02
CA ALA A 247 9.83 -0.37 9.08
C ALA A 247 10.82 -1.35 9.74
N LYS A 248 11.25 -1.10 10.97
CA LYS A 248 12.11 -2.04 11.73
C LYS A 248 11.41 -3.37 11.98
N GLU A 249 10.12 -3.34 12.36
CA GLU A 249 9.33 -4.55 12.60
C GLU A 249 9.23 -5.41 11.33
N ILE A 250 9.00 -4.76 10.17
CA ILE A 250 8.98 -5.43 8.87
C ILE A 250 10.35 -6.01 8.52
N LEU A 251 11.43 -5.25 8.65
CA LEU A 251 12.78 -5.72 8.33
C LEU A 251 13.19 -6.91 9.19
N SER A 252 12.89 -6.87 10.49
CA SER A 252 13.16 -7.99 11.40
C SER A 252 12.36 -9.25 11.03
N TYR A 253 11.10 -9.08 10.61
CA TYR A 253 10.26 -10.19 10.13
C TYR A 253 10.84 -10.83 8.86
N GLU A 254 11.24 -10.01 7.89
CA GLU A 254 11.85 -10.48 6.63
C GLU A 254 13.17 -11.22 6.85
N GLU A 255 13.99 -10.77 7.80
CA GLU A 255 15.25 -11.44 8.16
C GLU A 255 15.03 -12.81 8.80
N THR A 256 13.93 -12.98 9.53
CA THR A 256 13.62 -14.23 10.24
C THR A 256 12.99 -15.29 9.33
N ASN A 257 12.32 -14.87 8.25
CA ASN A 257 11.55 -15.77 7.38
C ASN A 257 12.20 -15.99 5.99
N ARG A 258 13.39 -15.48 5.77
CA ARG A 258 14.26 -15.79 4.63
C ARG A 258 15.23 -16.92 5.00
#